data_2d7e36947219030493d24aa3ea47a727
#
_entry.id   2d7e36947219030493d24aa3ea47a727
#
_cell.length_a   1.000
_cell.length_b   1.000
_cell.length_c   1.000
_cell.angle_alpha   90.00
_cell.angle_beta   90.00
_cell.angle_gamma   90.00
#
_symmetry.space_group_name_H-M   'P 1'
#
loop_
_entity.id
_entity.type
_entity.pdbx_description
1 polymer ?
#
loop_
_entity_poly.entity_id
_entity_poly.type
_entity_poly.pdbx_seq_one_letter_code
_entity_poly.pdbx_strand_id
1 'polypeptide(L)'
;ARTGIHARHFAEPGVPASDLAVVAARHALEAAGCGPEGIDLIIVATSTPDMVFPSTACIVQAKLGIQGCPAFDVQAVCSGFVYALTVADAMIRAGSASRALVIGAEVFSRLLDFNDRTTCVLFGDGAGAVVLEASECPGLLATDLHADGRHVGILCVPGHVSGGQVIGHPLLQMDGQAVFKLAVGVLEQAARRVLAKAGREESDIDWLIPHQANIRIMQG
;
A
#
# COMPACT_ATOMS: atom_id res chain seq x y z
N ALA A 1 1.65 15.55 -20.98
CA ALA A 1 0.86 15.64 -19.74
C ALA A 1 1.75 16.14 -18.59
N ARG A 2 1.20 16.90 -17.62
CA ARG A 2 1.99 17.47 -16.50
C ARG A 2 2.42 16.41 -15.47
N THR A 3 1.71 15.30 -15.39
CA THR A 3 1.90 14.26 -14.37
C THR A 3 2.59 13.00 -14.88
N GLY A 4 2.68 12.81 -16.20
CA GLY A 4 3.12 11.57 -16.83
C GLY A 4 2.05 10.46 -16.84
N ILE A 5 0.87 10.70 -16.26
CA ILE A 5 -0.23 9.74 -16.21
C ILE A 5 -1.01 9.79 -17.52
N HIS A 6 -1.15 8.65 -18.20
CA HIS A 6 -1.89 8.52 -19.45
C HIS A 6 -3.27 7.90 -19.27
N ALA A 7 -3.43 6.99 -18.29
CA ALA A 7 -4.68 6.32 -17.99
C ALA A 7 -4.83 6.07 -16.48
N ARG A 8 -6.05 5.89 -16.02
CA ARG A 8 -6.42 5.38 -14.70
C ARG A 8 -7.43 4.28 -14.87
N HIS A 9 -7.29 3.26 -14.03
CA HIS A 9 -8.21 2.14 -13.99
C HIS A 9 -9.12 2.30 -12.78
N PHE A 10 -10.40 2.03 -12.97
CA PHE A 10 -11.40 2.07 -11.92
C PHE A 10 -12.10 0.71 -11.87
N ALA A 11 -12.30 0.20 -10.67
CA ALA A 11 -13.10 -0.99 -10.46
C ALA A 11 -14.58 -0.72 -10.84
N GLU A 12 -15.26 -1.75 -11.29
CA GLU A 12 -16.70 -1.65 -11.53
C GLU A 12 -17.44 -1.26 -10.24
N PRO A 13 -18.57 -0.54 -10.35
CA PRO A 13 -19.37 -0.17 -9.18
C PRO A 13 -19.71 -1.38 -8.31
N GLY A 14 -19.42 -1.27 -7.01
CA GLY A 14 -19.69 -2.34 -6.05
C GLY A 14 -18.57 -3.38 -5.88
N VAL A 15 -17.53 -3.38 -6.71
CA VAL A 15 -16.34 -4.26 -6.53
C VAL A 15 -15.53 -3.81 -5.31
N PRO A 16 -15.36 -4.63 -4.27
CA PRO A 16 -14.61 -4.27 -3.08
C PRO A 16 -13.09 -4.43 -3.27
N ALA A 17 -12.31 -3.79 -2.39
CA ALA A 17 -10.86 -3.90 -2.41
C ALA A 17 -10.38 -5.35 -2.26
N SER A 18 -11.11 -6.17 -1.49
CA SER A 18 -10.78 -7.60 -1.32
C SER A 18 -10.88 -8.41 -2.62
N ASP A 19 -11.75 -8.06 -3.58
CA ASP A 19 -11.84 -8.77 -4.86
C ASP A 19 -10.58 -8.51 -5.70
N LEU A 20 -10.12 -7.26 -5.75
CA LEU A 20 -8.86 -6.91 -6.40
C LEU A 20 -7.68 -7.59 -5.70
N ALA A 21 -7.67 -7.58 -4.37
CA ALA A 21 -6.66 -8.21 -3.54
C ALA A 21 -6.55 -9.72 -3.80
N VAL A 22 -7.67 -10.44 -3.93
CA VAL A 22 -7.69 -11.88 -4.21
C VAL A 22 -7.07 -12.21 -5.56
N VAL A 23 -7.34 -11.41 -6.59
CA VAL A 23 -6.71 -11.60 -7.91
C VAL A 23 -5.20 -11.42 -7.82
N ALA A 24 -4.73 -10.33 -7.19
CA ALA A 24 -3.32 -10.08 -6.99
C ALA A 24 -2.64 -11.18 -6.15
N ALA A 25 -3.32 -11.64 -5.08
CA ALA A 25 -2.85 -12.72 -4.23
C ALA A 25 -2.65 -14.03 -5.00
N ARG A 26 -3.59 -14.42 -5.85
CA ARG A 26 -3.47 -15.63 -6.68
C ARG A 26 -2.27 -15.57 -7.62
N HIS A 27 -2.04 -14.41 -8.27
CA HIS A 27 -0.85 -14.21 -9.10
C HIS A 27 0.45 -14.28 -8.29
N ALA A 28 0.47 -13.74 -7.08
CA ALA A 28 1.64 -13.81 -6.20
C ALA A 28 1.92 -15.24 -5.74
N LEU A 29 0.89 -16.02 -5.37
CA LEU A 29 1.01 -17.44 -5.02
C LEU A 29 1.52 -18.26 -6.19
N GLU A 30 0.97 -18.06 -7.39
CA GLU A 30 1.44 -18.72 -8.62
C GLU A 30 2.92 -18.39 -8.90
N ALA A 31 3.30 -17.12 -8.84
CA ALA A 31 4.68 -16.67 -9.03
C ALA A 31 5.65 -17.25 -7.98
N ALA A 32 5.18 -17.44 -6.75
CA ALA A 32 5.96 -18.06 -5.67
C ALA A 32 5.98 -19.61 -5.74
N GLY A 33 5.19 -20.22 -6.62
CA GLY A 33 5.07 -21.66 -6.73
C GLY A 33 4.49 -22.33 -5.48
N CYS A 34 3.63 -21.63 -4.73
CA CYS A 34 3.01 -22.16 -3.52
C CYS A 34 1.48 -22.04 -3.55
N GLY A 35 0.81 -22.95 -2.83
CA GLY A 35 -0.63 -22.90 -2.64
C GLY A 35 -1.03 -22.03 -1.45
N PRO A 36 -2.34 -21.70 -1.33
CA PRO A 36 -2.87 -20.96 -0.19
C PRO A 36 -2.60 -21.61 1.16
N GLU A 37 -2.54 -22.93 1.22
CA GLU A 37 -2.27 -23.73 2.42
C GLU A 37 -0.87 -23.50 3.02
N GLY A 38 0.04 -22.98 2.22
CA GLY A 38 1.40 -22.64 2.65
C GLY A 38 1.53 -21.28 3.33
N ILE A 39 0.47 -20.46 3.36
CA ILE A 39 0.50 -19.12 3.94
C ILE A 39 0.13 -19.16 5.42
N ASP A 40 0.97 -18.62 6.26
CA ASP A 40 0.78 -18.53 7.71
C ASP A 40 0.65 -17.10 8.26
N LEU A 41 0.63 -16.09 7.37
CA LEU A 41 0.37 -14.67 7.69
C LEU A 41 -0.22 -13.95 6.48
N ILE A 42 -1.27 -13.13 6.68
CA ILE A 42 -1.82 -12.26 5.65
C ILE A 42 -1.83 -10.81 6.16
N ILE A 43 -1.23 -9.90 5.40
CA ILE A 43 -1.28 -8.46 5.68
C ILE A 43 -1.78 -7.74 4.42
N VAL A 44 -2.85 -6.96 4.58
CA VAL A 44 -3.37 -6.09 3.52
C VAL A 44 -3.10 -4.63 3.87
N ALA A 45 -2.37 -3.93 3.02
CA ALA A 45 -2.24 -2.49 3.07
C ALA A 45 -3.39 -1.86 2.29
N THR A 46 -4.31 -1.20 3.00
CA THR A 46 -5.45 -0.52 2.39
C THR A 46 -5.94 0.65 3.22
N SER A 47 -6.40 1.71 2.54
CA SER A 47 -7.13 2.85 3.10
C SER A 47 -8.60 2.85 2.68
N THR A 48 -8.97 1.90 1.84
CA THR A 48 -10.33 1.70 1.31
C THR A 48 -10.85 0.30 1.63
N PRO A 49 -10.90 -0.09 2.94
CA PRO A 49 -11.34 -1.43 3.32
C PRO A 49 -12.76 -1.69 2.84
N ASP A 50 -13.12 -2.97 2.71
CA ASP A 50 -14.48 -3.36 2.31
C ASP A 50 -15.53 -2.86 3.30
N MET A 51 -15.19 -2.89 4.58
CA MET A 51 -16.04 -2.47 5.69
C MET A 51 -15.17 -2.05 6.90
N VAL A 52 -15.77 -1.46 7.90
CA VAL A 52 -15.07 -1.02 9.12
C VAL A 52 -14.40 -2.19 9.85
N PHE A 53 -15.10 -3.32 9.97
CA PHE A 53 -14.59 -4.61 10.43
C PHE A 53 -15.51 -5.74 9.90
N PRO A 54 -15.02 -6.98 9.73
CA PRO A 54 -13.65 -7.42 9.93
C PRO A 54 -12.67 -6.77 8.94
N SER A 55 -11.35 -7.00 9.15
CA SER A 55 -10.32 -6.49 8.26
C SER A 55 -10.49 -7.05 6.83
N THR A 56 -10.05 -6.28 5.84
CA THR A 56 -9.98 -6.73 4.44
C THR A 56 -9.13 -8.00 4.31
N ALA A 57 -8.06 -8.12 5.10
CA ALA A 57 -7.23 -9.32 5.16
C ALA A 57 -8.01 -10.57 5.59
N CYS A 58 -8.92 -10.48 6.57
CA CYS A 58 -9.79 -11.59 6.96
C CYS A 58 -10.76 -11.98 5.83
N ILE A 59 -11.27 -11.00 5.08
CA ILE A 59 -12.15 -11.25 3.94
C ILE A 59 -11.37 -11.95 2.81
N VAL A 60 -10.16 -11.49 2.52
CA VAL A 60 -9.24 -12.11 1.55
C VAL A 60 -8.90 -13.54 1.98
N GLN A 61 -8.59 -13.75 3.25
CA GLN A 61 -8.32 -15.07 3.82
C GLN A 61 -9.47 -16.05 3.54
N ALA A 62 -10.71 -15.63 3.81
CA ALA A 62 -11.90 -16.44 3.54
C ALA A 62 -12.08 -16.73 2.05
N LYS A 63 -11.89 -15.73 1.17
CA LYS A 63 -12.03 -15.88 -0.30
C LYS A 63 -10.95 -16.78 -0.91
N LEU A 64 -9.77 -16.86 -0.30
CA LEU A 64 -8.67 -17.75 -0.71
C LEU A 64 -8.79 -19.15 -0.11
N GLY A 65 -9.70 -19.37 0.85
CA GLY A 65 -9.84 -20.65 1.57
C GLY A 65 -8.72 -20.91 2.56
N ILE A 66 -7.95 -19.89 2.97
CA ILE A 66 -6.89 -19.99 3.97
C ILE A 66 -7.53 -19.99 5.36
N GLN A 67 -7.01 -20.83 6.29
CA GLN A 67 -7.57 -20.94 7.63
C GLN A 67 -6.46 -20.84 8.70
N GLY A 68 -6.84 -20.27 9.86
CA GLY A 68 -6.05 -20.37 11.10
C GLY A 68 -4.82 -19.45 11.19
N CYS A 69 -4.44 -18.71 10.15
CA CYS A 69 -3.34 -17.78 10.25
C CYS A 69 -3.80 -16.37 10.66
N PRO A 70 -2.92 -15.55 11.29
CA PRO A 70 -3.16 -14.14 11.51
C PRO A 70 -3.46 -13.41 10.18
N ALA A 71 -4.48 -12.54 10.20
CA ALA A 71 -4.87 -11.73 9.05
C ALA A 71 -5.33 -10.35 9.54
N PHE A 72 -4.67 -9.28 9.11
CA PHE A 72 -4.98 -7.92 9.53
C PHE A 72 -4.59 -6.87 8.48
N ASP A 73 -5.20 -5.69 8.58
CA ASP A 73 -4.93 -4.57 7.70
C ASP A 73 -3.90 -3.61 8.31
N VAL A 74 -3.13 -2.96 7.42
CA VAL A 74 -2.23 -1.84 7.74
C VAL A 74 -2.69 -0.61 6.96
N GLN A 75 -2.90 0.50 7.65
CA GLN A 75 -3.26 1.77 7.01
C GLN A 75 -2.10 2.78 7.09
N ALA A 76 -1.45 3.02 5.97
CA ALA A 76 -0.46 4.07 5.80
C ALA A 76 -0.50 4.64 4.36
N VAL A 77 -1.66 4.60 3.72
CA VAL A 77 -1.96 5.13 2.38
C VAL A 77 -0.89 4.70 1.37
N CYS A 78 -0.28 5.65 0.64
CA CYS A 78 0.74 5.39 -0.39
C CYS A 78 1.99 4.66 0.13
N SER A 79 2.29 4.77 1.43
CA SER A 79 3.38 4.03 2.08
C SER A 79 2.94 2.67 2.64
N GLY A 80 1.64 2.36 2.60
CA GLY A 80 1.05 1.19 3.27
C GLY A 80 1.72 -0.12 2.92
N PHE A 81 2.03 -0.34 1.64
CA PHE A 81 2.70 -1.56 1.19
C PHE A 81 4.10 -1.73 1.80
N VAL A 82 4.89 -0.65 1.92
CA VAL A 82 6.22 -0.68 2.56
C VAL A 82 6.09 -0.96 4.06
N TYR A 83 5.08 -0.38 4.73
CA TYR A 83 4.76 -0.71 6.12
C TYR A 83 4.39 -2.18 6.28
N ALA A 84 3.52 -2.71 5.42
CA ALA A 84 3.11 -4.12 5.45
C ALA A 84 4.29 -5.07 5.22
N LEU A 85 5.18 -4.76 4.25
CA LEU A 85 6.43 -5.50 4.03
C LEU A 85 7.31 -5.50 5.27
N THR A 86 7.49 -4.34 5.91
CA THR A 86 8.31 -4.20 7.13
C THR A 86 7.74 -5.04 8.28
N VAL A 87 6.42 -5.02 8.47
CA VAL A 87 5.75 -5.82 9.51
C VAL A 87 5.90 -7.31 9.23
N ALA A 88 5.68 -7.74 7.98
CA ALA A 88 5.85 -9.14 7.58
C ALA A 88 7.28 -9.63 7.79
N ASP A 89 8.29 -8.86 7.37
CA ASP A 89 9.71 -9.18 7.58
C ASP A 89 10.04 -9.31 9.07
N ALA A 90 9.54 -8.38 9.90
CA ALA A 90 9.75 -8.42 11.35
C ALA A 90 9.11 -9.67 11.99
N MET A 91 7.91 -10.05 11.56
CA MET A 91 7.22 -11.26 12.08
C MET A 91 7.93 -12.54 11.63
N ILE A 92 8.43 -12.59 10.39
CA ILE A 92 9.21 -13.73 9.89
C ILE A 92 10.53 -13.83 10.65
N ARG A 93 11.27 -12.74 10.82
CA ARG A 93 12.54 -12.71 11.58
C ARG A 93 12.35 -13.08 13.06
N ALA A 94 11.21 -12.74 13.64
CA ALA A 94 10.85 -13.11 15.00
C ALA A 94 10.38 -14.58 15.14
N GLY A 95 10.25 -15.32 14.04
CA GLY A 95 9.74 -16.70 14.03
C GLY A 95 8.23 -16.80 14.28
N SER A 96 7.50 -15.70 14.19
CA SER A 96 6.03 -15.67 14.35
C SER A 96 5.28 -16.07 13.08
N ALA A 97 5.95 -16.06 11.94
CA ALA A 97 5.47 -16.54 10.65
C ALA A 97 6.64 -17.08 9.85
N SER A 98 6.38 -17.95 8.87
CA SER A 98 7.37 -18.48 7.96
C SER A 98 7.13 -18.02 6.53
N ARG A 99 5.87 -17.81 6.15
CA ARG A 99 5.49 -17.38 4.82
C ARG A 99 4.30 -16.42 4.86
N ALA A 100 4.56 -15.17 4.52
CA ALA A 100 3.58 -14.08 4.56
C ALA A 100 3.09 -13.72 3.16
N LEU A 101 1.78 -13.56 3.00
CA LEU A 101 1.14 -12.95 1.84
C LEU A 101 0.92 -11.46 2.16
N VAL A 102 1.62 -10.59 1.45
CA VAL A 102 1.56 -9.12 1.63
C VAL A 102 0.89 -8.50 0.42
N ILE A 103 -0.19 -7.78 0.63
CA ILE A 103 -1.04 -7.23 -0.42
C ILE A 103 -1.20 -5.74 -0.22
N GLY A 104 -1.08 -4.95 -1.29
CA GLY A 104 -1.59 -3.58 -1.36
C GLY A 104 -2.84 -3.58 -2.24
N ALA A 105 -3.95 -3.05 -1.75
CA ALA A 105 -5.21 -3.01 -2.51
C ALA A 105 -5.99 -1.75 -2.18
N GLU A 106 -6.41 -1.03 -3.22
CA GLU A 106 -7.17 0.21 -3.08
C GLU A 106 -8.29 0.31 -4.11
N VAL A 107 -9.43 0.81 -3.67
CA VAL A 107 -10.53 1.31 -4.52
C VAL A 107 -10.68 2.80 -4.22
N PHE A 108 -9.68 3.58 -4.63
CA PHE A 108 -9.60 5.02 -4.34
C PHE A 108 -10.69 5.83 -5.05
N SER A 109 -11.24 5.31 -6.15
CA SER A 109 -12.36 5.92 -6.88
C SER A 109 -13.55 6.26 -5.98
N ARG A 110 -13.75 5.53 -4.88
CA ARG A 110 -14.81 5.79 -3.89
C ARG A 110 -14.64 7.10 -3.11
N LEU A 111 -13.41 7.60 -3.03
CA LEU A 111 -13.04 8.77 -2.23
C LEU A 111 -12.82 10.02 -3.10
N LEU A 112 -13.03 9.92 -4.43
CA LEU A 112 -12.74 11.01 -5.36
C LEU A 112 -14.00 11.83 -5.66
N ASP A 113 -13.82 13.16 -5.67
CA ASP A 113 -14.74 14.06 -6.36
C ASP A 113 -14.33 14.14 -7.83
N PHE A 114 -15.11 13.54 -8.72
CA PHE A 114 -14.83 13.55 -10.16
C PHE A 114 -15.01 14.94 -10.81
N ASN A 115 -15.55 15.92 -10.10
CA ASN A 115 -15.59 17.32 -10.52
C ASN A 115 -14.30 18.07 -10.16
N ASP A 116 -13.54 17.57 -9.15
CA ASP A 116 -12.23 18.12 -8.81
C ASP A 116 -11.12 17.52 -9.68
N ARG A 117 -10.79 18.21 -10.77
CA ARG A 117 -9.74 17.81 -11.71
C ARG A 117 -8.32 17.93 -11.15
N THR A 118 -8.14 18.49 -9.97
CA THR A 118 -6.83 18.56 -9.32
C THR A 118 -6.47 17.26 -8.62
N THR A 119 -7.44 16.44 -8.28
CA THR A 119 -7.29 15.17 -7.56
C THR A 119 -7.71 13.96 -8.38
N CYS A 120 -8.89 13.97 -9.03
CA CYS A 120 -9.46 12.78 -9.67
C CYS A 120 -8.59 12.15 -10.78
N VAL A 121 -7.71 12.93 -11.39
CA VAL A 121 -6.78 12.45 -12.43
C VAL A 121 -5.52 11.76 -11.88
N LEU A 122 -5.29 11.84 -10.56
CA LEU A 122 -4.07 11.34 -9.92
C LEU A 122 -4.23 9.93 -9.33
N PHE A 123 -5.44 9.56 -8.96
CA PHE A 123 -5.73 8.34 -8.23
C PHE A 123 -6.48 7.33 -9.10
N GLY A 124 -6.41 6.07 -8.74
CA GLY A 124 -7.11 4.97 -9.40
C GLY A 124 -7.25 3.79 -8.46
N ASP A 125 -7.79 2.70 -8.98
CA ASP A 125 -8.03 1.45 -8.27
C ASP A 125 -7.04 0.40 -8.73
N GLY A 126 -6.66 -0.51 -7.83
CA GLY A 126 -5.75 -1.58 -8.17
C GLY A 126 -5.29 -2.37 -6.95
N ALA A 127 -4.64 -3.50 -7.22
CA ALA A 127 -3.99 -4.31 -6.21
C ALA A 127 -2.70 -4.94 -6.75
N GLY A 128 -1.76 -5.17 -5.84
CA GLY A 128 -0.55 -5.92 -6.07
C GLY A 128 -0.21 -6.75 -4.82
N ALA A 129 0.45 -7.89 -5.00
CA ALA A 129 0.79 -8.76 -3.89
C ALA A 129 2.17 -9.40 -4.09
N VAL A 130 2.79 -9.78 -2.99
CA VAL A 130 4.00 -10.59 -2.95
C VAL A 130 3.89 -11.65 -1.86
N VAL A 131 4.65 -12.72 -2.01
CA VAL A 131 4.89 -13.72 -0.96
C VAL A 131 6.29 -13.48 -0.41
N LEU A 132 6.40 -13.28 0.91
CA LEU A 132 7.66 -13.28 1.64
C LEU A 132 7.82 -14.63 2.34
N GLU A 133 9.01 -15.18 2.29
CA GLU A 133 9.34 -16.46 2.90
C GLU A 133 10.64 -16.36 3.69
N ALA A 134 10.71 -17.07 4.81
CA ALA A 134 11.96 -17.22 5.56
C ALA A 134 13.03 -17.88 4.68
N SER A 135 14.21 -17.26 4.59
CA SER A 135 15.31 -17.73 3.74
C SER A 135 16.67 -17.44 4.38
N GLU A 136 17.63 -18.33 4.14
CA GLU A 136 19.02 -18.08 4.49
C GLU A 136 19.68 -17.02 3.60
N CYS A 137 19.13 -16.81 2.38
CA CYS A 137 19.58 -15.77 1.47
C CYS A 137 18.82 -14.47 1.76
N PRO A 138 19.51 -13.34 2.04
CA PRO A 138 18.86 -12.07 2.27
C PRO A 138 18.08 -11.61 1.02
N GLY A 139 16.77 -11.36 1.18
CA GLY A 139 15.94 -10.75 0.15
C GLY A 139 15.63 -9.29 0.50
N LEU A 140 14.97 -9.04 1.62
CA LEU A 140 14.75 -7.70 2.14
C LEU A 140 15.90 -7.30 3.06
N LEU A 141 16.76 -6.38 2.62
CA LEU A 141 17.98 -6.00 3.34
C LEU A 141 17.70 -5.00 4.47
N ALA A 142 16.90 -3.98 4.19
CA ALA A 142 16.54 -2.94 5.16
C ALA A 142 15.22 -2.27 4.78
N THR A 143 14.57 -1.70 5.78
CA THR A 143 13.40 -0.83 5.62
C THR A 143 13.59 0.47 6.40
N ASP A 144 12.96 1.56 5.92
CA ASP A 144 12.99 2.86 6.57
C ASP A 144 11.58 3.47 6.54
N LEU A 145 10.96 3.59 7.71
CA LEU A 145 9.59 4.08 7.87
C LEU A 145 9.61 5.41 8.62
N HIS A 146 8.89 6.39 8.09
CA HIS A 146 8.71 7.70 8.70
C HIS A 146 7.30 8.20 8.56
N ALA A 147 6.85 8.98 9.53
CA ALA A 147 5.60 9.74 9.49
C ALA A 147 5.81 11.11 10.15
N ASP A 148 5.11 12.11 9.64
CA ASP A 148 5.10 13.45 10.24
C ASP A 148 3.66 13.97 10.36
N GLY A 149 3.07 13.81 11.54
CA GLY A 149 1.71 14.22 11.83
C GLY A 149 1.44 15.71 11.73
N ARG A 150 2.48 16.56 11.60
CA ARG A 150 2.31 18.01 11.39
C ARG A 150 1.67 18.33 10.05
N HIS A 151 1.70 17.39 9.10
CA HIS A 151 1.23 17.54 7.73
C HIS A 151 -0.11 16.84 7.46
N VAL A 152 -0.85 16.43 8.50
CA VAL A 152 -2.10 15.66 8.35
C VAL A 152 -3.13 16.32 7.42
N GLY A 153 -3.16 17.65 7.35
CA GLY A 153 -4.16 18.39 6.56
C GLY A 153 -3.84 18.57 5.07
N ILE A 154 -2.60 18.22 4.59
CA ILE A 154 -2.23 18.49 3.18
C ILE A 154 -2.75 17.44 2.20
N LEU A 155 -3.08 16.24 2.68
CA LEU A 155 -3.69 15.16 1.92
C LEU A 155 -4.47 14.26 2.88
N CYS A 156 -5.81 14.33 2.83
CA CYS A 156 -6.65 13.63 3.77
C CYS A 156 -8.06 13.37 3.22
N VAL A 157 -8.77 12.46 3.88
CA VAL A 157 -10.22 12.30 3.78
C VAL A 157 -10.77 12.54 5.18
N PRO A 158 -11.24 13.76 5.50
CA PRO A 158 -11.59 14.14 6.89
C PRO A 158 -12.93 13.57 7.37
N GLY A 159 -13.68 12.86 6.53
CA GLY A 159 -14.94 12.22 6.90
C GLY A 159 -14.77 10.93 7.68
N HIS A 160 -15.71 10.64 8.57
CA HIS A 160 -15.81 9.39 9.30
C HIS A 160 -17.26 8.98 9.53
N VAL A 161 -17.51 7.72 9.86
CA VAL A 161 -18.85 7.22 10.17
C VAL A 161 -19.09 7.32 11.68
N SER A 162 -20.20 7.94 12.05
CA SER A 162 -20.67 8.03 13.45
C SER A 162 -22.20 7.99 13.49
N GLY A 163 -22.76 7.14 14.36
CA GLY A 163 -24.21 7.02 14.51
C GLY A 163 -24.95 6.62 13.21
N GLY A 164 -24.29 5.86 12.33
CA GLY A 164 -24.85 5.45 11.03
C GLY A 164 -24.85 6.55 9.96
N GLN A 165 -24.19 7.67 10.22
CA GLN A 165 -24.08 8.79 9.30
C GLN A 165 -22.61 9.11 9.00
N VAL A 166 -22.36 9.69 7.83
CA VAL A 166 -21.04 10.25 7.49
C VAL A 166 -20.96 11.66 8.09
N ILE A 167 -19.99 11.86 8.96
CA ILE A 167 -19.66 13.15 9.58
C ILE A 167 -18.40 13.71 8.93
N GLY A 168 -18.38 15.01 8.63
CA GLY A 168 -17.29 15.67 7.94
C GLY A 168 -17.36 15.50 6.42
N HIS A 169 -16.26 15.79 5.74
CA HIS A 169 -16.19 15.71 4.27
C HIS A 169 -15.71 14.31 3.84
N PRO A 170 -16.54 13.54 3.11
CA PRO A 170 -16.25 12.14 2.81
C PRO A 170 -15.25 11.94 1.66
N LEU A 171 -14.90 13.00 0.93
CA LEU A 171 -14.07 12.92 -0.25
C LEU A 171 -12.66 13.46 0.02
N LEU A 172 -11.72 13.02 -0.77
CA LEU A 172 -10.31 13.36 -0.70
C LEU A 172 -10.09 14.86 -0.92
N GLN A 173 -9.25 15.45 -0.06
CA GLN A 173 -8.79 16.83 -0.13
C GLN A 173 -7.25 16.83 -0.22
N MET A 174 -6.69 17.68 -1.09
CA MET A 174 -5.25 17.74 -1.30
C MET A 174 -4.77 19.17 -1.57
N ASP A 175 -3.76 19.61 -0.81
CA ASP A 175 -2.90 20.72 -1.21
C ASP A 175 -1.73 20.17 -2.06
N GLY A 176 -1.91 20.13 -3.38
CA GLY A 176 -0.94 19.56 -4.29
C GLY A 176 0.43 20.26 -4.29
N GLN A 177 0.50 21.56 -3.94
CA GLN A 177 1.78 22.29 -3.86
C GLN A 177 2.55 21.89 -2.60
N ALA A 178 1.87 21.81 -1.45
CA ALA A 178 2.47 21.37 -0.20
C ALA A 178 2.94 19.91 -0.30
N VAL A 179 2.11 19.01 -0.86
CA VAL A 179 2.48 17.60 -1.11
C VAL A 179 3.71 17.50 -2.00
N PHE A 180 3.75 18.22 -3.12
CA PHE A 180 4.90 18.20 -4.03
C PHE A 180 6.19 18.64 -3.34
N LYS A 181 6.16 19.80 -2.67
CA LYS A 181 7.33 20.36 -1.97
C LYS A 181 7.88 19.41 -0.90
N LEU A 182 6.98 18.75 -0.16
CA LEU A 182 7.37 17.81 0.88
C LEU A 182 7.94 16.52 0.27
N ALA A 183 7.28 15.97 -0.75
CA ALA A 183 7.61 14.67 -1.32
C ALA A 183 9.02 14.61 -1.92
N VAL A 184 9.44 15.64 -2.67
CA VAL A 184 10.77 15.68 -3.30
C VAL A 184 11.88 15.48 -2.25
N GLY A 185 11.89 16.29 -1.19
CA GLY A 185 12.94 16.19 -0.17
C GLY A 185 12.86 14.92 0.71
N VAL A 186 11.64 14.44 0.99
CA VAL A 186 11.44 13.25 1.84
C VAL A 186 11.84 11.97 1.13
N LEU A 187 11.55 11.84 -0.17
CA LEU A 187 11.89 10.63 -0.94
C LEU A 187 13.41 10.46 -1.08
N GLU A 188 14.14 11.53 -1.40
CA GLU A 188 15.61 11.49 -1.46
C GLU A 188 16.21 11.08 -0.10
N GLN A 189 15.76 11.72 0.97
CA GLN A 189 16.25 11.41 2.31
C GLN A 189 15.95 9.96 2.73
N ALA A 190 14.77 9.45 2.40
CA ALA A 190 14.38 8.07 2.71
C ALA A 190 15.26 7.07 1.94
N ALA A 191 15.54 7.33 0.65
CA ALA A 191 16.43 6.51 -0.16
C ALA A 191 17.83 6.45 0.44
N ARG A 192 18.42 7.60 0.80
CA ARG A 192 19.75 7.65 1.43
C ARG A 192 19.80 6.92 2.79
N ARG A 193 18.76 7.08 3.61
CA ARG A 193 18.70 6.40 4.92
C ARG A 193 18.58 4.89 4.79
N VAL A 194 17.74 4.39 3.87
CA VAL A 194 17.59 2.94 3.71
C VAL A 194 18.83 2.29 3.14
N LEU A 195 19.55 2.97 2.22
CA LEU A 195 20.85 2.52 1.72
C LEU A 195 21.88 2.43 2.85
N ALA A 196 22.00 3.47 3.67
CA ALA A 196 22.89 3.45 4.82
C ALA A 196 22.57 2.32 5.81
N LYS A 197 21.28 2.06 6.10
CA LYS A 197 20.84 0.93 6.92
C LYS A 197 21.20 -0.43 6.31
N ALA A 198 21.16 -0.54 4.98
CA ALA A 198 21.52 -1.75 4.25
C ALA A 198 23.04 -1.93 4.10
N GLY A 199 23.86 -0.93 4.46
CA GLY A 199 25.30 -0.92 4.20
C GLY A 199 25.60 -0.92 2.70
N ARG A 200 24.84 -0.16 1.92
CA ARG A 200 24.93 -0.07 0.46
C ARG A 200 25.19 1.36 0.02
N GLU A 201 25.83 1.50 -1.14
CA GLU A 201 26.05 2.77 -1.83
C GLU A 201 25.05 2.93 -2.99
N GLU A 202 24.90 4.16 -3.50
CA GLU A 202 24.01 4.44 -4.64
C GLU A 202 24.42 3.63 -5.90
N SER A 203 25.71 3.36 -6.07
CA SER A 203 26.27 2.55 -7.17
C SER A 203 25.91 1.05 -7.10
N ASP A 204 25.44 0.57 -5.96
CA ASP A 204 25.01 -0.82 -5.78
C ASP A 204 23.56 -1.07 -6.24
N ILE A 205 22.86 0.00 -6.67
CA ILE A 205 21.45 -0.05 -7.03
C ILE A 205 21.29 -0.21 -8.54
N ASP A 206 20.71 -1.31 -8.96
CA ASP A 206 20.33 -1.54 -10.36
C ASP A 206 19.02 -0.85 -10.73
N TRP A 207 18.06 -0.79 -9.79
CA TRP A 207 16.71 -0.24 -10.00
C TRP A 207 16.21 0.58 -8.83
N LEU A 208 15.69 1.78 -9.12
CA LEU A 208 14.89 2.59 -8.20
C LEU A 208 13.44 2.57 -8.67
N ILE A 209 12.54 2.06 -7.82
CA ILE A 209 11.10 1.98 -8.11
C ILE A 209 10.34 2.88 -7.11
N PRO A 210 10.26 4.19 -7.37
CA PRO A 210 9.56 5.11 -6.49
C PRO A 210 8.04 5.02 -6.66
N HIS A 211 7.30 5.58 -5.71
CA HIS A 211 5.87 5.80 -5.86
C HIS A 211 5.58 6.72 -7.07
N GLN A 212 4.76 6.24 -8.01
CA GLN A 212 4.53 6.90 -9.30
C GLN A 212 3.34 7.89 -9.27
N ALA A 213 3.30 8.74 -8.26
CA ALA A 213 2.23 9.74 -8.14
C ALA A 213 2.29 10.83 -9.21
N ASN A 214 3.50 11.31 -9.52
CA ASN A 214 3.73 12.40 -10.46
C ASN A 214 5.18 12.35 -10.98
N ILE A 215 5.36 12.32 -12.29
CA ILE A 215 6.70 12.27 -12.91
C ILE A 215 7.61 13.41 -12.46
N ARG A 216 7.06 14.59 -12.16
CA ARG A 216 7.84 15.72 -11.67
C ARG A 216 8.43 15.50 -10.27
N ILE A 217 7.77 14.72 -9.41
CA ILE A 217 8.31 14.35 -8.10
C ILE A 217 9.50 13.40 -8.29
N MET A 218 9.41 12.49 -9.28
CA MET A 218 10.49 11.54 -9.56
C MET A 218 11.70 12.18 -10.27
N GLN A 219 11.53 13.35 -10.88
CA GLN A 219 12.58 14.08 -11.62
C GLN A 219 13.22 15.20 -10.79
N GLY A 220 12.66 15.58 -9.67
CA GLY A 220 13.15 16.63 -8.77
C GLY A 220 13.99 16.06 -7.65
#